data_a26ef92e9ca33b5167cdb4a0e7ddf143
#
_entry.id   a26ef92e9ca33b5167cdb4a0e7ddf143
#
_cell.length_a   1.000
_cell.length_b   1.000
_cell.length_c   1.000
_cell.angle_alpha   90.00
_cell.angle_beta   90.00
_cell.angle_gamma   90.00
#
_symmetry.space_group_name_H-M   'P 1'
#
loop_
_entity.id
_entity.type
_entity.pdbx_description
1 polymer ?
#
loop_
_entity_poly.entity_id
_entity_poly.type
_entity_poly.pdbx_seq_one_letter_code
_entity_poly.pdbx_strand_id
1 'polypeptide(L)'
;MFAGNFAPAGWMFCEGQLLPISENETLFQLIGTTYGGDGESTFALPDLRGRIPIHQGNGFILAETGGVEEVTLTTSQIPAHSHPMLAAAITGDQITPGGNLPSSSFNVTPYINDVPNGNFNPGAVGPVVGSQPHTNFQPCLCVDFIISLFGIFPSPT
;
A
#
# COMPACT_ATOMS: atom_id res chain seq x y z
N MET A 1 16.10 -11.96 -14.57
CA MET A 1 16.60 -11.41 -13.30
C MET A 1 18.12 -11.38 -13.34
N PHE A 2 18.73 -10.36 -12.74
CA PHE A 2 20.18 -10.15 -12.81
C PHE A 2 20.67 -9.55 -11.47
N ALA A 3 21.74 -10.11 -10.92
CA ALA A 3 22.24 -9.73 -9.59
C ALA A 3 23.50 -8.84 -9.66
N GLY A 4 23.82 -8.27 -10.82
CA GLY A 4 24.96 -7.37 -11.00
C GLY A 4 24.55 -5.91 -10.90
N ASN A 5 25.48 -5.03 -10.59
CA ASN A 5 25.26 -3.60 -10.41
C ASN A 5 25.39 -2.76 -11.71
N PHE A 6 25.60 -3.39 -12.86
CA PHE A 6 25.57 -2.75 -14.18
C PHE A 6 25.05 -3.74 -15.21
N ALA A 7 24.30 -3.25 -16.20
CA ALA A 7 23.82 -4.09 -17.28
C ALA A 7 24.99 -4.49 -18.22
N PRO A 8 25.12 -5.76 -18.61
CA PRO A 8 26.12 -6.19 -19.59
C PRO A 8 25.92 -5.47 -20.93
N ALA A 9 26.97 -5.46 -21.76
CA ALA A 9 26.89 -4.89 -23.11
C ALA A 9 25.74 -5.56 -23.90
N GLY A 10 24.90 -4.75 -24.55
CA GLY A 10 23.72 -5.22 -25.28
C GLY A 10 22.48 -5.48 -24.42
N TRP A 11 22.54 -5.19 -23.13
CA TRP A 11 21.42 -5.30 -22.20
C TRP A 11 21.18 -3.97 -21.51
N MET A 12 19.98 -3.78 -20.99
CA MET A 12 19.62 -2.60 -20.23
C MET A 12 18.69 -2.97 -19.06
N PHE A 13 18.76 -2.22 -17.96
CA PHE A 13 17.85 -2.40 -16.85
C PHE A 13 16.42 -2.00 -17.25
N CYS A 14 15.44 -2.65 -16.63
CA CYS A 14 14.01 -2.33 -16.82
C CYS A 14 13.57 -1.23 -15.82
N GLU A 15 13.88 0.02 -16.16
CA GLU A 15 13.66 1.22 -15.32
C GLU A 15 12.77 2.27 -15.99
N GLY A 16 12.04 1.88 -17.05
CA GLY A 16 11.12 2.78 -17.75
C GLY A 16 11.79 3.84 -18.63
N GLN A 17 13.08 3.71 -18.90
CA GLN A 17 13.81 4.69 -19.70
C GLN A 17 13.38 4.67 -21.17
N LEU A 18 13.42 5.86 -21.79
CA LEU A 18 13.14 6.03 -23.21
C LEU A 18 14.37 5.66 -24.06
N LEU A 19 14.14 4.91 -25.10
CA LEU A 19 15.15 4.51 -26.08
C LEU A 19 14.80 5.07 -27.46
N PRO A 20 15.83 5.45 -28.27
CA PRO A 20 15.60 5.84 -29.66
C PRO A 20 15.24 4.61 -30.51
N ILE A 21 14.19 4.74 -31.31
CA ILE A 21 13.73 3.66 -32.22
C ILE A 21 14.79 3.33 -33.23
N SER A 22 15.48 4.34 -33.76
CA SER A 22 16.51 4.18 -34.81
C SER A 22 17.68 3.29 -34.44
N GLU A 23 17.96 3.13 -33.14
CA GLU A 23 19.04 2.29 -32.62
C GLU A 23 18.56 0.93 -32.12
N ASN A 24 17.23 0.77 -31.94
CA ASN A 24 16.61 -0.39 -31.30
C ASN A 24 15.38 -0.89 -32.06
N GLU A 25 15.41 -0.85 -33.38
CA GLU A 25 14.25 -1.16 -34.26
C GLU A 25 13.64 -2.52 -33.97
N THR A 26 14.46 -3.57 -33.79
CA THR A 26 13.97 -4.93 -33.55
C THR A 26 13.21 -5.04 -32.24
N LEU A 27 13.71 -4.39 -31.18
CA LEU A 27 13.02 -4.36 -29.88
C LEU A 27 11.74 -3.54 -29.96
N PHE A 28 11.76 -2.39 -30.64
CA PHE A 28 10.58 -1.58 -30.88
C PHE A 28 9.49 -2.34 -31.64
N GLN A 29 9.86 -3.10 -32.69
CA GLN A 29 8.89 -3.94 -33.41
C GLN A 29 8.24 -4.99 -32.52
N LEU A 30 8.92 -5.45 -31.47
CA LEU A 30 8.41 -6.48 -30.55
C LEU A 30 7.51 -5.90 -29.45
N ILE A 31 7.90 -4.79 -28.81
CA ILE A 31 7.19 -4.26 -27.65
C ILE A 31 6.41 -2.97 -27.93
N GLY A 32 6.71 -2.29 -29.05
CA GLY A 32 6.02 -1.05 -29.45
C GLY A 32 6.10 0.03 -28.37
N THR A 33 5.01 0.76 -28.23
CA THR A 33 4.80 1.80 -27.19
C THR A 33 4.03 1.25 -25.98
N THR A 34 4.00 -0.05 -25.80
CA THR A 34 3.24 -0.72 -24.70
C THR A 34 3.60 -0.17 -23.33
N TYR A 35 4.87 0.20 -23.12
CA TYR A 35 5.37 0.74 -21.86
C TYR A 35 5.57 2.27 -21.89
N GLY A 36 5.28 2.94 -23.02
CA GLY A 36 5.38 4.38 -23.21
C GLY A 36 6.26 4.78 -24.40
N GLY A 37 6.52 6.08 -24.51
CA GLY A 37 7.20 6.69 -25.65
C GLY A 37 6.22 7.30 -26.64
N ASP A 38 6.74 8.03 -27.66
CA ASP A 38 5.94 8.70 -28.67
C ASP A 38 5.63 7.81 -29.89
N GLY A 39 6.36 6.70 -30.07
CA GLY A 39 6.20 5.78 -31.21
C GLY A 39 6.69 6.31 -32.55
N GLU A 40 7.27 7.51 -32.57
CA GLU A 40 7.87 8.13 -33.75
C GLU A 40 9.39 8.16 -33.67
N SER A 41 9.93 8.61 -32.55
CA SER A 41 11.36 8.69 -32.27
C SER A 41 11.80 7.85 -31.09
N THR A 42 10.90 7.62 -30.13
CA THR A 42 11.19 6.93 -28.87
C THR A 42 10.14 5.91 -28.48
N PHE A 43 10.57 4.93 -27.70
CA PHE A 43 9.71 3.99 -26.95
C PHE A 43 10.31 3.75 -25.57
N ALA A 44 9.49 3.29 -24.62
CA ALA A 44 9.94 3.04 -23.25
C ALA A 44 10.16 1.55 -22.98
N LEU A 45 11.14 1.25 -22.13
CA LEU A 45 11.28 -0.06 -21.50
C LEU A 45 10.30 -0.23 -20.34
N PRO A 46 9.99 -1.48 -19.92
CA PRO A 46 9.24 -1.74 -18.71
C PRO A 46 9.91 -1.09 -17.49
N ASP A 47 9.11 -0.57 -16.55
CA ASP A 47 9.60 -0.12 -15.25
C ASP A 47 9.23 -1.15 -14.17
N LEU A 48 10.21 -1.91 -13.71
CA LEU A 48 10.05 -2.95 -12.69
C LEU A 48 10.61 -2.53 -11.32
N ARG A 49 10.99 -1.26 -11.15
CA ARG A 49 11.48 -0.76 -9.85
C ARG A 49 10.34 -0.81 -8.81
N GLY A 50 10.59 -1.47 -7.67
CA GLY A 50 9.60 -1.65 -6.62
C GLY A 50 8.38 -2.51 -7.02
N ARG A 51 8.46 -3.28 -8.12
CA ARG A 51 7.33 -4.03 -8.68
C ARG A 51 7.64 -5.51 -8.81
N ILE A 52 6.63 -6.33 -8.61
CA ILE A 52 6.66 -7.76 -8.86
C ILE A 52 6.02 -8.00 -10.23
N PRO A 53 6.70 -8.63 -11.20
CA PRO A 53 6.08 -8.99 -12.48
C PRO A 53 5.04 -10.08 -12.26
N ILE A 54 3.87 -9.89 -12.87
CA ILE A 54 2.79 -10.87 -12.91
C ILE A 54 2.43 -11.17 -14.37
N HIS A 55 1.90 -12.36 -14.63
CA HIS A 55 1.42 -12.71 -15.96
C HIS A 55 0.08 -11.99 -16.24
N GLN A 56 -0.12 -11.53 -17.49
CA GLN A 56 -1.41 -10.94 -17.90
C GLN A 56 -2.56 -11.96 -17.75
N GLY A 57 -3.75 -11.47 -17.42
CA GLY A 57 -4.94 -12.26 -17.20
C GLY A 57 -5.66 -11.86 -15.91
N ASN A 58 -6.86 -12.39 -15.69
CA ASN A 58 -7.66 -12.15 -14.48
C ASN A 58 -7.83 -10.66 -14.12
N GLY A 59 -8.05 -9.80 -15.11
CA GLY A 59 -8.22 -8.37 -14.90
C GLY A 59 -6.97 -7.53 -15.04
N PHE A 60 -5.81 -8.13 -15.31
CA PHE A 60 -4.57 -7.42 -15.63
C PHE A 60 -4.24 -7.54 -17.12
N ILE A 61 -4.02 -6.41 -17.77
CA ILE A 61 -3.51 -6.32 -19.14
C ILE A 61 -2.02 -6.08 -19.16
N LEU A 62 -1.39 -6.31 -20.31
CA LEU A 62 0.05 -6.07 -20.48
C LEU A 62 0.40 -4.60 -20.18
N ALA A 63 1.47 -4.36 -19.46
CA ALA A 63 1.95 -3.06 -18.97
C ALA A 63 1.07 -2.36 -17.92
N GLU A 64 -0.04 -2.96 -17.51
CA GLU A 64 -0.82 -2.42 -16.41
C GLU A 64 -0.04 -2.45 -15.09
N THR A 65 -0.10 -1.37 -14.34
CA THR A 65 0.51 -1.26 -13.03
C THR A 65 -0.56 -1.22 -11.96
N GLY A 66 -0.35 -1.93 -10.86
CA GLY A 66 -1.30 -1.99 -9.76
C GLY A 66 -0.62 -2.13 -8.41
N GLY A 67 -1.45 -2.10 -7.35
CA GLY A 67 -0.98 -2.16 -5.98
C GLY A 67 -0.44 -0.83 -5.46
N VAL A 68 -0.08 -0.82 -4.19
CA VAL A 68 0.49 0.35 -3.51
C VAL A 68 1.55 -0.12 -2.52
N GLU A 69 2.61 0.67 -2.35
CA GLU A 69 3.72 0.37 -1.45
C GLU A 69 3.39 0.71 0.00
N GLU A 70 2.57 1.74 0.21
CA GLU A 70 2.13 2.18 1.52
C GLU A 70 0.62 2.38 1.56
N VAL A 71 0.00 2.05 2.68
CA VAL A 71 -1.43 2.23 2.91
C VAL A 71 -1.67 2.98 4.21
N THR A 72 -2.46 4.04 4.13
CA THR A 72 -3.04 4.70 5.30
C THR A 72 -4.50 4.27 5.43
N LEU A 73 -4.83 3.58 6.52
CA LEU A 73 -6.20 3.14 6.76
C LEU A 73 -7.11 4.33 7.09
N THR A 74 -8.26 4.35 6.46
CA THR A 74 -9.35 5.25 6.83
C THR A 74 -10.28 4.57 7.84
N THR A 75 -11.09 5.34 8.55
CA THR A 75 -12.06 4.81 9.53
C THR A 75 -13.06 3.83 8.90
N SER A 76 -13.40 4.01 7.63
CA SER A 76 -14.30 3.12 6.90
C SER A 76 -13.69 1.77 6.53
N GLN A 77 -12.36 1.66 6.54
CA GLN A 77 -11.62 0.42 6.25
C GLN A 77 -11.32 -0.41 7.50
N ILE A 78 -11.58 0.16 8.69
CA ILE A 78 -11.42 -0.55 9.96
C ILE A 78 -12.75 -1.26 10.28
N PRO A 79 -12.73 -2.57 10.61
CA PRO A 79 -13.94 -3.28 11.03
C PRO A 79 -14.62 -2.59 12.20
N ALA A 80 -15.95 -2.55 12.20
CA ALA A 80 -16.72 -2.03 13.33
C ALA A 80 -16.37 -2.83 14.59
N HIS A 81 -15.95 -2.13 15.62
CA HIS A 81 -15.62 -2.72 16.91
C HIS A 81 -16.02 -1.76 18.04
N SER A 82 -16.11 -2.26 19.29
CA SER A 82 -16.41 -1.47 20.49
C SER A 82 -15.48 -1.87 21.64
N HIS A 83 -15.31 -0.95 22.56
CA HIS A 83 -14.56 -1.18 23.78
C HIS A 83 -15.52 -1.07 24.98
N PRO A 84 -15.55 -2.05 25.90
CA PRO A 84 -16.35 -1.94 27.10
C PRO A 84 -15.78 -0.85 28.02
N MET A 85 -16.63 0.00 28.55
CA MET A 85 -16.26 0.85 29.66
C MET A 85 -16.35 0.03 30.95
N LEU A 86 -15.21 -0.21 31.56
CA LEU A 86 -15.14 -1.01 32.79
C LEU A 86 -15.53 -0.14 34.00
N ALA A 87 -16.24 -0.74 34.95
CA ALA A 87 -16.59 -0.13 36.20
C ALA A 87 -16.58 -1.19 37.33
N ALA A 88 -16.39 -0.76 38.56
CA ALA A 88 -16.42 -1.61 39.75
C ALA A 88 -17.79 -1.50 40.45
N ALA A 89 -18.34 -2.61 40.91
CA ALA A 89 -19.60 -2.67 41.65
C ALA A 89 -19.41 -2.42 43.16
N ILE A 90 -18.21 -2.07 43.61
CA ILE A 90 -17.90 -1.75 45.01
C ILE A 90 -17.90 -0.24 45.20
N THR A 91 -18.01 0.20 46.46
CA THR A 91 -17.98 1.63 46.80
C THR A 91 -16.57 2.21 46.52
N GLY A 92 -16.54 3.34 45.83
CA GLY A 92 -15.30 4.06 45.54
C GLY A 92 -14.66 4.65 46.79
N ASP A 93 -13.35 4.60 46.84
CA ASP A 93 -12.49 5.11 47.93
C ASP A 93 -11.45 6.12 47.42
N GLN A 94 -11.39 6.34 46.09
CA GLN A 94 -10.45 7.25 45.44
C GLN A 94 -11.16 8.45 44.84
N ILE A 95 -10.54 9.62 44.94
CA ILE A 95 -11.07 10.89 44.42
C ILE A 95 -10.44 11.30 43.09
N THR A 96 -9.41 10.58 42.64
CA THR A 96 -8.70 10.87 41.40
C THR A 96 -8.99 9.78 40.35
N PRO A 97 -9.21 10.15 39.07
CA PRO A 97 -9.51 9.18 38.03
C PRO A 97 -8.27 8.41 37.51
N GLY A 98 -7.07 8.94 37.73
CA GLY A 98 -5.83 8.36 37.21
C GLY A 98 -5.54 6.97 37.78
N GLY A 99 -5.57 5.93 36.92
CA GLY A 99 -5.33 4.54 37.30
C GLY A 99 -6.49 3.85 38.03
N ASN A 100 -7.66 4.54 38.15
CA ASN A 100 -8.82 4.05 38.89
C ASN A 100 -10.01 3.82 37.94
N LEU A 101 -10.96 2.98 38.38
CA LEU A 101 -12.18 2.68 37.65
C LEU A 101 -13.37 3.46 38.25
N PRO A 102 -14.35 3.88 37.46
CA PRO A 102 -15.65 4.28 37.99
C PRO A 102 -16.25 3.21 38.89
N SER A 103 -16.82 3.64 40.01
CA SER A 103 -17.36 2.71 41.00
C SER A 103 -18.73 3.16 41.47
N SER A 104 -19.45 2.29 42.20
CA SER A 104 -20.70 2.67 42.85
C SER A 104 -20.49 3.66 43.99
N SER A 105 -21.53 4.47 44.32
CA SER A 105 -21.51 5.39 45.42
C SER A 105 -22.79 5.24 46.25
N PHE A 106 -22.71 5.39 47.57
CA PHE A 106 -23.90 5.43 48.45
C PHE A 106 -24.65 6.74 48.40
N ASN A 107 -23.99 7.84 48.08
CA ASN A 107 -24.54 9.19 48.17
C ASN A 107 -24.85 9.83 46.82
N VAL A 108 -24.44 9.20 45.72
CA VAL A 108 -24.68 9.70 44.36
C VAL A 108 -25.27 8.56 43.53
N THR A 109 -26.35 8.83 42.85
CA THR A 109 -27.00 7.92 41.89
C THR A 109 -26.65 8.34 40.47
N PRO A 110 -25.46 7.95 39.94
CA PRO A 110 -24.98 8.45 38.66
C PRO A 110 -25.65 7.76 37.44
N TYR A 111 -26.49 6.76 37.67
CA TYR A 111 -27.13 5.98 36.60
C TYR A 111 -28.64 6.11 36.67
N ILE A 112 -29.27 6.22 35.51
CA ILE A 112 -30.72 6.30 35.35
C ILE A 112 -31.14 5.26 34.30
N ASN A 113 -32.30 4.63 34.52
CA ASN A 113 -32.91 3.76 33.53
C ASN A 113 -33.84 4.61 32.65
N ASP A 114 -33.28 5.23 31.61
CA ASP A 114 -34.00 6.07 30.69
C ASP A 114 -33.36 6.00 29.28
N VAL A 115 -34.03 6.57 28.29
CA VAL A 115 -33.46 6.68 26.94
C VAL A 115 -32.37 7.75 26.90
N PRO A 116 -31.24 7.50 26.17
CA PRO A 116 -30.20 8.51 26.04
C PRO A 116 -30.74 9.81 25.42
N ASN A 117 -30.55 10.94 26.08
CA ASN A 117 -30.95 12.26 25.62
C ASN A 117 -29.79 13.27 25.50
N GLY A 118 -28.56 12.80 25.69
CA GLY A 118 -27.33 13.58 25.54
C GLY A 118 -26.13 12.72 25.29
N ASN A 119 -25.06 13.33 24.83
CA ASN A 119 -23.79 12.68 24.59
C ASN A 119 -22.75 13.12 25.63
N PHE A 120 -21.83 12.23 25.99
CA PHE A 120 -20.63 12.62 26.72
C PHE A 120 -19.81 13.62 25.89
N ASN A 121 -18.98 14.41 26.57
CA ASN A 121 -18.01 15.25 25.90
C ASN A 121 -17.19 14.39 24.92
N PRO A 122 -17.03 14.81 23.65
CA PRO A 122 -16.23 14.06 22.66
C PRO A 122 -14.81 13.75 23.11
N GLY A 123 -14.23 14.56 24.02
CA GLY A 123 -12.93 14.30 24.63
C GLY A 123 -12.90 13.23 25.72
N ALA A 124 -14.05 12.67 26.12
CA ALA A 124 -14.12 11.61 27.14
C ALA A 124 -13.50 10.29 26.64
N VAL A 125 -13.52 10.07 25.33
CA VAL A 125 -12.82 8.97 24.66
C VAL A 125 -11.91 9.60 23.61
N GLY A 126 -10.63 9.68 23.89
CA GLY A 126 -9.65 10.23 22.95
C GLY A 126 -9.40 9.27 21.79
N PRO A 127 -9.00 9.80 20.62
CA PRO A 127 -8.55 8.95 19.52
C PRO A 127 -7.25 8.23 19.93
N VAL A 128 -7.18 6.95 19.63
CA VAL A 128 -5.93 6.19 19.72
C VAL A 128 -5.25 6.26 18.38
N VAL A 129 -4.09 6.88 18.33
CA VAL A 129 -3.07 6.94 17.27
C VAL A 129 -3.57 7.31 15.87
N GLY A 130 -3.02 8.40 15.35
CA GLY A 130 -3.43 8.95 14.06
C GLY A 130 -2.79 8.26 12.87
N SER A 131 -3.63 7.71 12.03
CA SER A 131 -3.48 7.60 10.57
C SER A 131 -2.04 7.53 10.02
N GLN A 132 -1.16 6.75 10.64
CA GLN A 132 0.18 6.53 10.10
C GLN A 132 0.11 5.44 9.03
N PRO A 133 0.77 5.65 7.88
CA PRO A 133 0.84 4.63 6.85
C PRO A 133 1.64 3.42 7.35
N HIS A 134 1.27 2.26 6.87
CA HIS A 134 2.05 1.03 7.00
C HIS A 134 2.55 0.58 5.63
N THR A 135 3.73 -0.03 5.61
CA THR A 135 4.29 -0.59 4.39
C THR A 135 3.64 -1.93 4.04
N ASN A 136 3.38 -2.12 2.74
CA ASN A 136 2.91 -3.38 2.17
C ASN A 136 4.06 -4.25 1.64
N PHE A 137 5.31 -3.79 1.76
CA PHE A 137 6.45 -4.59 1.34
C PHE A 137 6.59 -5.84 2.22
N GLN A 138 6.55 -6.99 1.56
CA GLN A 138 6.94 -8.25 2.18
C GLN A 138 8.47 -8.37 2.23
N PRO A 139 9.05 -9.23 3.08
CA PRO A 139 10.48 -9.53 3.04
C PRO A 139 10.90 -9.90 1.61
N CYS A 140 11.85 -9.18 1.06
CA CYS A 140 12.30 -9.35 -0.33
C CYS A 140 13.82 -9.24 -0.41
N LEU A 141 14.39 -9.83 -1.45
CA LEU A 141 15.75 -9.61 -1.90
C LEU A 141 15.68 -8.83 -3.20
N CYS A 142 16.33 -7.67 -3.23
CA CYS A 142 16.39 -6.84 -4.42
C CYS A 142 17.35 -7.49 -5.43
N VAL A 143 16.82 -7.79 -6.61
CA VAL A 143 17.59 -8.17 -7.81
C VAL A 143 17.00 -7.43 -9.00
N ASP A 144 17.84 -7.05 -9.95
CA ASP A 144 17.42 -6.27 -11.09
C ASP A 144 16.77 -7.13 -12.17
N PHE A 145 15.97 -6.50 -13.01
CA PHE A 145 15.50 -7.06 -14.27
C PHE A 145 16.23 -6.37 -15.42
N ILE A 146 16.71 -7.16 -16.35
CA ILE A 146 17.36 -6.66 -17.57
C ILE A 146 16.68 -7.22 -18.80
N ILE A 147 16.68 -6.44 -19.89
CA ILE A 147 16.17 -6.80 -21.20
C ILE A 147 17.31 -6.72 -22.22
N SER A 148 17.33 -7.66 -23.17
CA SER A 148 18.26 -7.60 -24.29
C SER A 148 17.81 -6.55 -25.30
N LEU A 149 18.73 -5.73 -25.77
CA LEU A 149 18.46 -4.72 -26.80
C LEU A 149 18.56 -5.34 -28.22
N PHE A 150 19.22 -6.48 -28.35
CA PHE A 150 19.49 -7.12 -29.63
C PHE A 150 18.99 -8.57 -29.63
N GLY A 151 18.58 -9.03 -30.80
CA GLY A 151 18.13 -10.39 -30.99
C GLY A 151 17.54 -10.60 -32.38
N ILE A 152 17.17 -11.85 -32.68
CA ILE A 152 16.41 -12.19 -33.88
C ILE A 152 14.93 -12.01 -33.54
N PHE A 153 14.18 -11.28 -34.39
CA PHE A 153 12.74 -11.13 -34.19
C PHE A 153 12.06 -12.51 -34.19
N PRO A 154 11.29 -12.85 -33.16
CA PRO A 154 10.63 -14.15 -33.07
C PRO A 154 9.55 -14.29 -34.15
N SER A 155 9.54 -15.43 -34.86
CA SER A 155 8.43 -15.75 -35.74
C SER A 155 7.22 -16.17 -34.91
N PRO A 156 6.02 -15.67 -35.19
CA PRO A 156 4.81 -16.19 -34.57
C PRO A 156 4.64 -17.66 -34.96
N THR A 157 4.38 -18.51 -33.99
CA THR A 157 4.09 -19.96 -34.17
C THR A 157 2.60 -20.16 -34.38
#